data_404d0a8b44bd0361b521ed7327e93374
#
_entry.id   404d0a8b44bd0361b521ed7327e93374
#
_cell.length_a   1.000
_cell.length_b   1.000
_cell.length_c   1.000
_cell.angle_alpha   90.00
_cell.angle_beta   90.00
_cell.angle_gamma   90.00
#
_symmetry.space_group_name_H-M   'P 1'
#
loop_
_entity.id
_entity.type
_entity.pdbx_description
1 polymer ?
#
loop_
_entity_poly.entity_id
_entity_poly.type
_entity_poly.pdbx_seq_one_letter_code
_entity_poly.pdbx_strand_id
1 'polypeptide(L)'
;MSLSQKEIAVRFLELAAAGEVDEAYGNYTAPNFKHHNPYYAGDKTSLKEGMREIAIETPNKVLEVQHVIEDGALVAVHSKLEMQRNDKLTILAVVHICRFENGKIAEFWDIGQIQPDPLVNENGMF
;
A
#
# COMPACT_ATOMS: atom_id res chain seq x y z
N MET A 1 4.56 -3.58 -24.13
CA MET A 1 3.31 -2.89 -23.76
C MET A 1 3.45 -2.27 -22.39
N SER A 2 2.99 -1.06 -22.26
CA SER A 2 3.03 -0.38 -20.96
C SER A 2 1.85 -0.83 -20.09
N LEU A 3 2.05 -0.82 -18.78
CA LEU A 3 1.01 -1.13 -17.81
C LEU A 3 0.06 0.07 -17.67
N SER A 4 -1.21 -0.19 -17.38
CA SER A 4 -2.18 0.86 -17.04
C SER A 4 -1.89 1.41 -15.65
N GLN A 5 -2.47 2.57 -15.33
CA GLN A 5 -2.33 3.15 -13.98
C GLN A 5 -2.85 2.19 -12.91
N LYS A 6 -3.97 1.52 -13.14
CA LYS A 6 -4.50 0.53 -12.21
C LYS A 6 -3.55 -0.63 -11.99
N GLU A 7 -2.97 -1.15 -13.07
CA GLU A 7 -2.00 -2.25 -12.99
C GLU A 7 -0.74 -1.82 -12.23
N ILE A 8 -0.24 -0.61 -12.48
CA ILE A 8 0.93 -0.07 -11.78
C ILE A 8 0.65 0.07 -10.27
N ALA A 9 -0.52 0.64 -9.92
CA ALA A 9 -0.87 0.83 -8.51
C ALA A 9 -0.92 -0.51 -7.77
N VAL A 10 -1.59 -1.51 -8.33
CA VAL A 10 -1.70 -2.84 -7.71
C VAL A 10 -0.33 -3.50 -7.62
N ARG A 11 0.45 -3.45 -8.69
CA ARG A 11 1.77 -4.09 -8.70
C ARG A 11 2.72 -3.43 -7.70
N PHE A 12 2.70 -2.10 -7.60
CA PHE A 12 3.48 -1.38 -6.61
C PHE A 12 3.16 -1.86 -5.19
N LEU A 13 1.87 -1.96 -4.86
CA LEU A 13 1.43 -2.38 -3.53
C LEU A 13 1.78 -3.84 -3.25
N GLU A 14 1.61 -4.72 -4.22
CA GLU A 14 1.96 -6.13 -4.05
C GLU A 14 3.46 -6.32 -3.82
N LEU A 15 4.29 -5.62 -4.58
CA LEU A 15 5.74 -5.66 -4.40
C LEU A 15 6.17 -5.11 -3.05
N ALA A 16 5.61 -3.97 -2.65
CA ALA A 16 5.92 -3.36 -1.35
C ALA A 16 5.51 -4.29 -0.20
N ALA A 17 4.34 -4.91 -0.29
CA ALA A 17 3.86 -5.86 0.72
C ALA A 17 4.75 -7.11 0.80
N ALA A 18 5.31 -7.54 -0.33
CA ALA A 18 6.21 -8.69 -0.40
C ALA A 18 7.64 -8.37 0.05
N GLY A 19 7.93 -7.10 0.35
CA GLY A 19 9.28 -6.67 0.76
C GLY A 19 10.21 -6.33 -0.39
N GLU A 20 9.70 -6.37 -1.63
CA GLU A 20 10.47 -6.03 -2.83
C GLU A 20 10.45 -4.52 -3.05
N VAL A 21 10.92 -3.76 -2.05
CA VAL A 21 10.76 -2.30 -2.04
C VAL A 21 11.63 -1.59 -3.07
N ASP A 22 12.81 -2.12 -3.37
CA ASP A 22 13.68 -1.51 -4.38
C ASP A 22 13.04 -1.58 -5.76
N GLU A 23 12.44 -2.71 -6.11
CA GLU A 23 11.73 -2.88 -7.36
C GLU A 23 10.48 -2.00 -7.41
N ALA A 24 9.69 -2.00 -6.32
CA ALA A 24 8.47 -1.22 -6.24
C ALA A 24 8.74 0.28 -6.45
N TYR A 25 9.63 0.84 -5.64
CA TYR A 25 9.90 2.28 -5.67
C TYR A 25 10.74 2.67 -6.87
N GLY A 26 11.68 1.83 -7.30
CA GLY A 26 12.53 2.13 -8.45
C GLY A 26 11.79 2.13 -9.78
N ASN A 27 10.85 1.21 -9.96
CA ASN A 27 10.16 1.05 -11.25
C ASN A 27 8.89 1.87 -11.38
N TYR A 28 8.19 2.16 -10.27
CA TYR A 28 6.82 2.67 -10.34
C TYR A 28 6.61 4.05 -9.72
N THR A 29 7.61 4.66 -9.10
CA THR A 29 7.46 5.99 -8.51
C THR A 29 8.25 7.04 -9.27
N ALA A 30 7.69 8.27 -9.30
CA ALA A 30 8.33 9.43 -9.92
C ALA A 30 9.51 9.92 -9.07
N PRO A 31 10.49 10.63 -9.66
CA PRO A 31 11.61 11.18 -8.90
C PRO A 31 11.18 12.13 -7.78
N ASN A 32 10.08 12.85 -7.98
CA ASN A 32 9.52 13.80 -7.02
C ASN A 32 8.41 13.20 -6.15
N PHE A 33 8.41 11.88 -5.98
CA PHE A 33 7.42 11.17 -5.15
C PHE A 33 7.34 11.79 -3.76
N LYS A 34 6.11 11.97 -3.27
CA LYS A 34 5.83 12.37 -1.89
C LYS A 34 4.65 11.56 -1.36
N HIS A 35 4.56 11.43 -0.04
CA HIS A 35 3.52 10.63 0.56
C HIS A 35 2.93 11.29 1.80
N HIS A 36 1.78 10.77 2.23
CA HIS A 36 1.03 11.28 3.36
C HIS A 36 0.81 10.22 4.45
N ASN A 37 1.75 9.28 4.60
CA ASN A 37 1.73 8.34 5.73
C ASN A 37 2.20 9.09 6.97
N PRO A 38 1.35 9.18 8.03
CA PRO A 38 1.65 10.04 9.19
C PRO A 38 2.80 9.57 10.08
N TYR A 39 3.29 8.34 9.87
CA TYR A 39 4.35 7.77 10.69
C TYR A 39 5.74 7.96 10.13
N TYR A 40 5.88 8.57 8.96
CA TYR A 40 7.17 8.79 8.30
C TYR A 40 7.28 10.21 7.79
N ALA A 41 8.53 10.69 7.61
CA ALA A 41 8.77 11.97 6.94
C ALA A 41 8.27 11.89 5.50
N GLY A 42 7.79 12.91 4.90
CA GLY A 42 7.04 12.87 3.65
C GLY A 42 7.80 12.50 2.36
N ASP A 43 9.08 12.15 2.45
CA ASP A 43 9.91 11.82 1.30
C ASP A 43 9.89 10.34 0.94
N LYS A 44 10.34 10.03 -0.26
CA LYS A 44 10.37 8.66 -0.79
C LYS A 44 11.23 7.73 0.07
N THR A 45 12.43 8.17 0.43
CA THR A 45 13.39 7.34 1.15
C THR A 45 12.88 6.90 2.51
N SER A 46 12.27 7.81 3.26
CA SER A 46 11.72 7.49 4.59
C SER A 46 10.63 6.43 4.51
N LEU A 47 9.72 6.53 3.55
CA LEU A 47 8.65 5.53 3.40
C LEU A 47 9.20 4.20 2.90
N LYS A 48 10.09 4.23 1.92
CA LYS A 48 10.70 3.02 1.36
C LYS A 48 11.45 2.24 2.43
N GLU A 49 12.26 2.91 3.24
CA GLU A 49 13.00 2.24 4.31
C GLU A 49 12.08 1.75 5.41
N GLY A 50 11.03 2.50 5.73
CA GLY A 50 9.99 2.05 6.66
C GLY A 50 9.30 0.78 6.19
N MET A 51 8.96 0.69 4.92
CA MET A 51 8.36 -0.51 4.33
C MET A 51 9.32 -1.69 4.35
N ARG A 52 10.61 -1.44 4.12
CA ARG A 52 11.63 -2.48 4.20
C ARG A 52 11.72 -3.06 5.62
N GLU A 53 11.72 -2.21 6.63
CA GLU A 53 11.76 -2.65 8.03
C GLU A 53 10.52 -3.46 8.41
N ILE A 54 9.34 -3.02 7.99
CA ILE A 54 8.09 -3.74 8.25
C ILE A 54 8.11 -5.12 7.58
N ALA A 55 8.66 -5.20 6.37
CA ALA A 55 8.75 -6.48 5.65
C ALA A 55 9.66 -7.48 6.39
N ILE A 56 10.73 -6.98 7.01
CA ILE A 56 11.61 -7.82 7.82
C ILE A 56 10.92 -8.29 9.10
N GLU A 57 10.19 -7.40 9.77
CA GLU A 57 9.48 -7.69 11.03
C GLU A 57 8.25 -8.57 10.82
N THR A 58 7.58 -8.42 9.67
CA THR A 58 6.36 -9.16 9.34
C THR A 58 6.47 -9.82 7.96
N PRO A 59 7.31 -10.88 7.85
CA PRO A 59 7.59 -11.48 6.52
C PRO A 59 6.41 -12.20 5.90
N ASN A 60 5.37 -12.53 6.69
CA ASN A 60 4.19 -13.26 6.21
C ASN A 60 3.00 -12.34 5.93
N LYS A 61 3.29 -11.08 5.60
CA LYS A 61 2.25 -10.12 5.30
C LYS A 61 1.55 -10.48 3.98
N VAL A 62 0.22 -10.46 3.99
CA VAL A 62 -0.60 -10.79 2.83
C VAL A 62 -1.49 -9.60 2.48
N LEU A 63 -1.39 -9.13 1.25
CA LEU A 63 -2.24 -8.07 0.72
C LEU A 63 -3.23 -8.67 -0.27
N GLU A 64 -4.52 -8.49 -0.02
CA GLU A 64 -5.59 -8.96 -0.89
C GLU A 64 -6.40 -7.77 -1.38
N VAL A 65 -6.28 -7.46 -2.67
CA VAL A 65 -6.97 -6.32 -3.29
C VAL A 65 -8.46 -6.63 -3.39
N GLN A 66 -9.30 -5.72 -2.89
CA GLN A 66 -10.75 -5.83 -2.94
C GLN A 66 -11.35 -5.01 -4.08
N HIS A 67 -10.94 -3.74 -4.21
CA HIS A 67 -11.46 -2.83 -5.22
C HIS A 67 -10.35 -1.93 -5.74
N VAL A 68 -10.43 -1.63 -7.04
CA VAL A 68 -9.54 -0.66 -7.68
C VAL A 68 -10.41 0.34 -8.43
N ILE A 69 -10.29 1.60 -8.08
CA ILE A 69 -11.12 2.68 -8.63
C ILE A 69 -10.20 3.72 -9.23
N GLU A 70 -10.44 4.08 -10.49
CA GLU A 70 -9.63 5.05 -11.21
C GLU A 70 -10.47 6.23 -11.64
N ASP A 71 -9.94 7.44 -11.43
CA ASP A 71 -10.53 8.68 -11.92
C ASP A 71 -9.40 9.62 -12.35
N GLY A 72 -9.22 9.77 -13.65
CA GLY A 72 -8.15 10.59 -14.20
C GLY A 72 -6.78 10.10 -13.77
N ALA A 73 -6.01 10.97 -13.12
CA ALA A 73 -4.66 10.63 -12.65
C ALA A 73 -4.66 9.94 -11.29
N LEU A 74 -5.82 9.70 -10.68
CA LEU A 74 -5.95 9.10 -9.36
C LEU A 74 -6.41 7.65 -9.45
N VAL A 75 -5.75 6.77 -8.68
CA VAL A 75 -6.18 5.38 -8.51
C VAL A 75 -6.28 5.10 -7.01
N ALA A 76 -7.46 4.64 -6.57
CA ALA A 76 -7.66 4.19 -5.20
C ALA A 76 -7.71 2.66 -5.18
N VAL A 77 -6.93 2.04 -4.29
CA VAL A 77 -6.89 0.60 -4.13
C VAL A 77 -7.32 0.26 -2.71
N HIS A 78 -8.45 -0.42 -2.58
CA HIS A 78 -8.98 -0.89 -1.31
C HIS A 78 -8.56 -2.34 -1.12
N SER A 79 -7.88 -2.65 -0.02
CA SER A 79 -7.30 -3.97 0.21
C SER A 79 -7.49 -4.44 1.63
N LYS A 80 -7.44 -5.76 1.79
CA LYS A 80 -7.33 -6.41 3.08
C LYS A 80 -5.86 -6.73 3.30
N LEU A 81 -5.31 -6.30 4.41
CA LEU A 81 -3.92 -6.58 4.77
C LEU A 81 -3.90 -7.45 6.03
N GLU A 82 -3.22 -8.60 5.95
CA GLU A 82 -3.00 -9.47 7.09
C GLU A 82 -1.54 -9.45 7.48
N MET A 83 -1.27 -9.26 8.77
CA MET A 83 0.08 -9.28 9.30
C MET A 83 0.12 -10.13 10.56
N GLN A 84 1.13 -10.98 10.69
CA GLN A 84 1.38 -11.71 11.94
C GLN A 84 2.55 -11.08 12.65
N ARG A 85 2.31 -10.68 13.89
CA ARG A 85 3.32 -10.03 14.72
C ARG A 85 3.18 -10.60 16.14
N ASN A 86 4.26 -11.17 16.69
CA ASN A 86 4.27 -11.76 18.02
C ASN A 86 3.16 -12.80 18.21
N ASP A 87 3.01 -13.69 17.23
CA ASP A 87 1.99 -14.75 17.20
C ASP A 87 0.56 -14.23 17.19
N LYS A 88 0.36 -12.94 16.89
CA LYS A 88 -0.95 -12.32 16.79
C LYS A 88 -1.23 -11.91 15.36
N LEU A 89 -2.39 -12.35 14.85
CA LEU A 89 -2.87 -11.94 13.54
C LEU A 89 -3.55 -10.57 13.64
N THR A 90 -3.07 -9.61 12.87
CA THR A 90 -3.67 -8.29 12.74
C THR A 90 -4.23 -8.14 11.34
N ILE A 91 -5.49 -7.74 11.24
CA ILE A 91 -6.19 -7.52 9.96
C ILE A 91 -6.51 -6.05 9.85
N LEU A 92 -6.19 -5.46 8.69
CA LEU A 92 -6.45 -4.05 8.42
C LEU A 92 -7.23 -3.91 7.11
N ALA A 93 -8.18 -2.99 7.10
CA ALA A 93 -8.73 -2.45 5.87
C ALA A 93 -7.87 -1.25 5.49
N VAL A 94 -7.28 -1.27 4.32
CA VAL A 94 -6.40 -0.20 3.86
C VAL A 94 -6.88 0.35 2.54
N VAL A 95 -6.73 1.68 2.37
CA VAL A 95 -6.97 2.35 1.10
C VAL A 95 -5.70 3.12 0.76
N HIS A 96 -5.13 2.80 -0.37
CA HIS A 96 -3.99 3.54 -0.91
C HIS A 96 -4.48 4.33 -2.11
N ILE A 97 -4.18 5.62 -2.11
CA ILE A 97 -4.51 6.48 -3.25
C ILE A 97 -3.21 6.90 -3.91
N CYS A 98 -3.12 6.66 -5.21
CA CYS A 98 -1.93 6.98 -6.00
C CYS A 98 -2.29 8.06 -7.01
N ARG A 99 -1.52 9.16 -7.05
CA ARG A 99 -1.62 10.16 -8.10
C ARG A 99 -0.46 9.98 -9.06
N PHE A 100 -0.79 9.91 -10.34
CA PHE A 100 0.18 9.61 -11.40
C PHE A 100 0.64 10.87 -12.15
N GLU A 101 1.92 10.88 -12.49
CA GLU A 101 2.51 11.85 -13.43
C GLU A 101 3.39 11.07 -14.38
N ASN A 102 3.17 11.22 -15.67
CA ASN A 102 3.97 10.57 -16.72
C ASN A 102 4.13 9.05 -16.51
N GLY A 103 3.04 8.40 -16.10
CA GLY A 103 3.03 6.95 -15.92
C GLY A 103 3.68 6.44 -14.63
N LYS A 104 4.03 7.34 -13.71
CA LYS A 104 4.66 7.00 -12.44
C LYS A 104 3.86 7.58 -11.28
N ILE A 105 3.93 6.93 -10.13
CA ILE A 105 3.27 7.40 -8.91
C ILE A 105 4.06 8.58 -8.36
N ALA A 106 3.44 9.76 -8.33
CA ALA A 106 4.07 10.99 -7.85
C ALA A 106 3.62 11.39 -6.45
N GLU A 107 2.42 10.96 -6.06
CA GLU A 107 1.89 11.25 -4.72
C GLU A 107 1.08 10.07 -4.21
N PHE A 108 1.19 9.80 -2.90
CA PHE A 108 0.68 8.57 -2.32
C PHE A 108 0.04 8.85 -0.96
N TRP A 109 -1.19 8.38 -0.76
CA TRP A 109 -1.89 8.42 0.52
C TRP A 109 -2.08 7.01 1.03
N ASP A 110 -1.86 6.83 2.33
CA ASP A 110 -1.88 5.53 2.98
C ASP A 110 -2.83 5.62 4.18
N ILE A 111 -4.00 5.03 4.05
CA ILE A 111 -5.08 5.15 5.01
C ILE A 111 -5.45 3.74 5.49
N GLY A 112 -5.49 3.54 6.81
CA GLY A 112 -5.75 2.20 7.34
C GLY A 112 -6.62 2.19 8.56
N GLN A 113 -7.28 1.05 8.79
CA GLN A 113 -8.18 0.82 9.91
C GLN A 113 -8.00 -0.62 10.38
N ILE A 114 -7.69 -0.80 11.66
CA ILE A 114 -7.48 -2.12 12.25
C ILE A 114 -8.84 -2.77 12.55
N GLN A 115 -8.97 -4.05 12.22
CA GLN A 115 -10.16 -4.82 12.57
C GLN A 115 -10.20 -5.00 14.09
N PRO A 116 -11.30 -4.58 14.75
CA PRO A 116 -11.42 -4.77 16.21
C PRO A 116 -11.71 -6.21 16.57
N ASP A 117 -11.44 -6.55 17.82
CA ASP A 117 -11.79 -7.85 18.39
C ASP A 117 -12.62 -7.60 19.66
N PRO A 118 -13.92 -7.93 19.69
CA PRO A 118 -14.67 -8.59 18.62
C PRO A 118 -15.05 -7.64 17.47
N LEU A 119 -15.27 -8.22 16.28
CA LEU A 119 -15.82 -7.49 15.15
C LEU A 119 -17.34 -7.47 15.28
N VAL A 120 -17.88 -6.29 15.54
CA VAL A 120 -19.32 -6.13 15.83
C VAL A 120 -20.17 -6.10 14.58
N ASN A 121 -19.66 -5.55 13.49
CA ASN A 121 -20.39 -5.41 12.25
C ASN A 121 -20.63 -6.77 11.59
N GLU A 122 -21.87 -7.15 11.45
CA GLU A 122 -22.26 -8.46 10.88
C GLU A 122 -21.92 -8.60 9.39
N ASN A 123 -21.69 -7.50 8.67
CA ASN A 123 -21.25 -7.53 7.28
C ASN A 123 -19.73 -7.66 7.14
N GLY A 124 -19.00 -7.60 8.24
CA GLY A 124 -17.54 -7.61 8.24
C GLY A 124 -16.96 -6.25 7.83
N MET A 125 -15.66 -6.23 7.59
CA MET A 125 -14.95 -5.00 7.17
C MET A 125 -14.78 -4.90 5.65
N PHE A 126 -15.12 -5.97 4.94
CA PHE A 126 -14.82 -6.04 3.50
C PHE A 126 -16.00 -6.45 2.67
#